data_08ea1c214a015b20c5e35a108c53659d
#
_entry.id   08ea1c214a015b20c5e35a108c53659d
#
_cell.length_a   1.000
_cell.length_b   1.000
_cell.length_c   1.000
_cell.angle_alpha   90.00
_cell.angle_beta   90.00
_cell.angle_gamma   90.00
#
_symmetry.space_group_name_H-M   'P 1'
#
loop_
_entity.id
_entity.type
_entity.pdbx_description
1 polymer ?
#
loop_
_entity_poly.entity_id
_entity_poly.type
_entity_poly.pdbx_seq_one_letter_code
_entity_poly.pdbx_strand_id
1 'polypeptide(L)'
;MAQLGDPETHLLEDVLFIPTSHAIDAELREWESTAAVTWAMRAPPTVTAKDVERIISDEFGLRAGELAVTLHHPEAFILKFKHRSHCEEAVKQGFAKARGIEVHFIQWRSLKNAAGSALMYRVKLCLDGVSMHLWAPDIAERIISRTCTLETVETDLVHPVDAGDTRVISLWAWTPNPSRIHKHVWVMITRQIRDPQLESVTISERPPEHWQQGVKHPVLFHIEEIHDYTVAAVDLRNPKSCRPASRT
;
A
#
# COMPACT_ATOMS: atom_id res chain seq x y z
N MET A 1 -16.88 24.16 20.28
CA MET A 1 -17.11 23.29 19.12
C MET A 1 -15.78 23.08 18.45
N ALA A 2 -15.34 21.85 18.22
CA ALA A 2 -14.11 21.58 17.47
C ALA A 2 -14.26 22.13 16.06
N GLN A 3 -13.21 22.74 15.55
CA GLN A 3 -13.17 23.27 14.17
C GLN A 3 -13.10 22.11 13.19
N LEU A 4 -13.73 22.23 12.01
CA LEU A 4 -13.58 21.24 10.94
C LEU A 4 -12.11 21.10 10.55
N GLY A 5 -11.61 19.85 10.52
CA GLY A 5 -10.20 19.57 10.26
C GLY A 5 -9.27 19.66 11.47
N ASP A 6 -9.82 19.83 12.67
CA ASP A 6 -9.04 19.78 13.91
C ASP A 6 -8.45 18.36 14.07
N PRO A 7 -7.13 18.22 14.29
CA PRO A 7 -6.48 16.92 14.46
C PRO A 7 -7.13 16.00 15.50
N GLU A 8 -7.70 16.57 16.58
CA GLU A 8 -8.39 15.79 17.61
C GLU A 8 -9.70 15.15 17.13
N THR A 9 -10.25 15.61 16.00
CA THR A 9 -11.49 15.05 15.40
C THR A 9 -11.20 14.00 14.33
N HIS A 10 -9.94 13.79 13.95
CA HIS A 10 -9.55 12.79 12.98
C HIS A 10 -9.68 11.38 13.58
N LEU A 11 -9.97 10.39 12.71
CA LEU A 11 -9.91 8.99 13.09
C LEU A 11 -8.48 8.64 13.49
N LEU A 12 -8.32 7.90 14.58
CA LEU A 12 -7.00 7.51 15.10
C LEU A 12 -6.28 6.56 14.15
N GLU A 13 -7.01 5.63 13.52
CA GLU A 13 -6.47 4.66 12.58
C GLU A 13 -7.56 4.18 11.62
N ASP A 14 -7.14 3.78 10.43
CA ASP A 14 -7.96 3.05 9.47
C ASP A 14 -7.06 2.01 8.77
N VAL A 15 -7.65 1.00 8.14
CA VAL A 15 -6.94 -0.05 7.41
C VAL A 15 -7.43 -0.05 5.97
N LEU A 16 -6.49 -0.07 5.03
CA LEU A 16 -6.76 -0.22 3.62
C LEU A 16 -6.02 -1.45 3.09
N PHE A 17 -6.74 -2.36 2.46
CA PHE A 17 -6.16 -3.51 1.80
C PHE A 17 -5.81 -3.15 0.35
N ILE A 18 -4.54 -3.30 0.02
CA ILE A 18 -4.02 -3.09 -1.34
C ILE A 18 -3.42 -4.42 -1.79
N PRO A 19 -4.07 -5.15 -2.68
CA PRO A 19 -3.48 -6.38 -3.23
C PRO A 19 -2.20 -6.07 -3.98
N THR A 20 -1.22 -6.95 -3.84
CA THR A 20 0.01 -6.85 -4.63
C THR A 20 -0.29 -7.10 -6.11
N SER A 21 0.48 -6.46 -6.96
CA SER A 21 0.46 -6.71 -8.40
C SER A 21 1.87 -7.02 -8.87
N HIS A 22 1.98 -7.64 -10.03
CA HIS A 22 3.29 -7.91 -10.63
C HIS A 22 4.15 -6.64 -10.78
N ALA A 23 3.52 -5.49 -11.06
CA ALA A 23 4.21 -4.20 -11.16
C ALA A 23 4.75 -3.74 -9.79
N ILE A 24 3.93 -3.82 -8.73
CA ILE A 24 4.33 -3.49 -7.35
C ILE A 24 5.47 -4.40 -6.89
N ASP A 25 5.37 -5.70 -7.15
CA ASP A 25 6.40 -6.67 -6.77
C ASP A 25 7.71 -6.47 -7.57
N ALA A 26 7.62 -6.07 -8.83
CA ALA A 26 8.79 -5.76 -9.64
C ALA A 26 9.50 -4.50 -9.15
N GLU A 27 8.75 -3.46 -8.84
CA GLU A 27 9.27 -2.21 -8.28
C GLU A 27 9.90 -2.44 -6.91
N LEU A 28 9.24 -3.22 -6.04
CA LEU A 28 9.78 -3.60 -4.74
C LEU A 28 11.15 -4.27 -4.87
N ARG A 29 11.28 -5.27 -5.77
CA ARG A 29 12.56 -5.94 -6.01
C ARG A 29 13.64 -4.99 -6.54
N GLU A 30 13.25 -4.04 -7.39
CA GLU A 30 14.16 -3.00 -7.87
C GLU A 30 14.66 -2.12 -6.72
N TRP A 31 13.75 -1.62 -5.88
CA TRP A 31 14.12 -0.83 -4.70
C TRP A 31 15.01 -1.62 -3.75
N GLU A 32 14.66 -2.84 -3.40
CA GLU A 32 15.46 -3.69 -2.52
C GLU A 32 16.86 -4.01 -3.07
N SER A 33 17.04 -4.00 -4.39
CA SER A 33 18.33 -4.27 -5.02
C SER A 33 19.19 -3.03 -5.24
N THR A 34 18.60 -1.84 -5.28
CA THR A 34 19.30 -0.60 -5.67
C THR A 34 19.21 0.53 -4.65
N ALA A 35 18.53 0.32 -3.51
CA ALA A 35 18.40 1.35 -2.50
C ALA A 35 19.09 0.97 -1.17
N ALA A 36 19.63 1.98 -0.50
CA ALA A 36 20.16 1.90 0.85
C ALA A 36 19.64 3.07 1.69
N VAL A 37 19.66 2.93 3.02
CA VAL A 37 19.27 3.99 3.96
C VAL A 37 20.39 4.29 4.95
N THR A 38 20.48 5.53 5.37
CA THR A 38 21.45 5.94 6.40
C THR A 38 20.90 5.58 7.78
N TRP A 39 21.63 4.77 8.55
CA TRP A 39 21.23 4.40 9.91
C TRP A 39 22.01 5.14 11.00
N ALA A 40 23.20 5.65 10.68
CA ALA A 40 24.00 6.52 11.56
C ALA A 40 24.77 7.54 10.73
N MET A 41 24.93 8.72 11.29
CA MET A 41 25.68 9.79 10.65
C MET A 41 26.38 10.63 11.70
N ARG A 42 27.65 10.95 11.45
CA ARG A 42 28.40 11.98 12.16
C ARG A 42 28.68 13.11 11.19
N ALA A 43 27.98 14.22 11.34
CA ALA A 43 28.05 15.35 10.41
C ALA A 43 27.62 16.64 11.12
N PRO A 44 28.02 17.82 10.60
CA PRO A 44 27.44 19.09 11.01
C PRO A 44 25.92 19.11 10.74
N PRO A 45 25.13 19.87 11.51
CA PRO A 45 23.68 19.95 11.34
C PRO A 45 23.23 20.57 10.00
N THR A 46 24.18 21.19 9.28
CA THR A 46 23.93 21.84 7.97
C THR A 46 24.12 20.90 6.77
N VAL A 47 24.41 19.61 7.00
CA VAL A 47 24.62 18.65 5.93
C VAL A 47 23.35 18.47 5.11
N THR A 48 23.50 18.55 3.79
CA THR A 48 22.43 18.38 2.83
C THR A 48 22.51 17.02 2.12
N ALA A 49 21.43 16.62 1.47
CA ALA A 49 21.41 15.40 0.63
C ALA A 49 22.49 15.44 -0.47
N LYS A 50 22.77 16.64 -1.04
CA LYS A 50 23.82 16.82 -2.05
C LYS A 50 25.24 16.62 -1.50
N ASP A 51 25.48 16.94 -0.23
CA ASP A 51 26.77 16.70 0.39
C ASP A 51 27.00 15.21 0.61
N VAL A 52 25.97 14.49 1.05
CA VAL A 52 25.99 13.03 1.20
C VAL A 52 26.17 12.35 -0.15
N GLU A 53 25.42 12.79 -1.19
CA GLU A 53 25.55 12.27 -2.55
C GLU A 53 26.98 12.43 -3.08
N ARG A 54 27.59 13.61 -2.90
CA ARG A 54 28.97 13.88 -3.34
C ARG A 54 29.97 12.98 -2.63
N ILE A 55 29.86 12.83 -1.30
CA ILE A 55 30.78 12.01 -0.53
C ILE A 55 30.73 10.54 -0.96
N ILE A 56 29.52 10.00 -1.13
CA ILE A 56 29.34 8.62 -1.54
C ILE A 56 29.79 8.44 -2.98
N SER A 57 29.48 9.40 -3.87
CA SER A 57 29.93 9.33 -5.26
C SER A 57 31.45 9.37 -5.40
N ASP A 58 32.11 10.23 -4.62
CA ASP A 58 33.58 10.32 -4.59
C ASP A 58 34.20 9.03 -4.04
N GLU A 59 33.64 8.44 -2.97
CA GLU A 59 34.15 7.22 -2.34
C GLU A 59 34.07 6.00 -3.27
N PHE A 60 32.94 5.84 -3.97
CA PHE A 60 32.69 4.69 -4.85
C PHE A 60 32.96 4.96 -6.35
N GLY A 61 33.51 6.12 -6.67
CA GLY A 61 33.84 6.48 -8.06
C GLY A 61 32.63 6.58 -9.00
N LEU A 62 31.46 6.98 -8.45
CA LEU A 62 30.22 7.04 -9.21
C LEU A 62 30.17 8.30 -10.09
N ARG A 63 29.58 8.16 -11.26
CA ARG A 63 29.36 9.28 -12.19
C ARG A 63 28.10 10.06 -11.80
N ALA A 64 28.01 11.29 -12.27
CA ALA A 64 26.82 12.11 -12.07
C ALA A 64 25.56 11.39 -12.58
N GLY A 65 24.53 11.30 -11.73
CA GLY A 65 23.28 10.62 -12.01
C GLY A 65 23.28 9.09 -11.79
N GLU A 66 24.36 8.50 -11.26
CA GLU A 66 24.39 7.09 -10.88
C GLU A 66 23.94 6.86 -9.42
N LEU A 67 23.89 7.93 -8.63
CA LEU A 67 23.36 7.96 -7.26
C LEU A 67 22.40 9.15 -7.12
N ALA A 68 21.27 8.93 -6.50
CA ALA A 68 20.38 9.99 -6.02
C ALA A 68 20.21 9.85 -4.51
N VAL A 69 20.36 10.96 -3.80
CA VAL A 69 20.16 11.03 -2.34
C VAL A 69 19.05 11.99 -2.03
N THR A 70 18.08 11.55 -1.23
CA THR A 70 16.95 12.36 -0.80
C THR A 70 16.70 12.22 0.69
N LEU A 71 16.04 13.23 1.28
CA LEU A 71 15.58 13.15 2.66
C LEU A 71 14.60 11.99 2.80
N HIS A 72 14.68 11.28 3.90
CA HIS A 72 13.84 10.11 4.19
C HIS A 72 13.40 10.11 5.65
N HIS A 73 12.40 9.32 5.97
CA HIS A 73 11.94 9.09 7.33
C HIS A 73 11.62 7.60 7.53
N PRO A 74 12.01 6.98 8.65
CA PRO A 74 12.63 7.55 9.86
C PRO A 74 14.14 7.82 9.75
N GLU A 75 14.82 7.27 8.77
CA GLU A 75 16.24 7.53 8.51
C GLU A 75 16.41 8.93 7.90
N ALA A 76 17.61 9.53 8.06
CA ALA A 76 17.88 10.86 7.56
C ALA A 76 17.86 10.94 6.03
N PHE A 77 18.40 9.93 5.35
CA PHE A 77 18.50 9.90 3.89
C PHE A 77 18.25 8.51 3.33
N ILE A 78 17.67 8.45 2.13
CA ILE A 78 17.62 7.29 1.26
C ILE A 78 18.55 7.52 0.06
N LEU A 79 19.28 6.48 -0.30
CA LEU A 79 20.29 6.41 -1.34
C LEU A 79 19.72 5.51 -2.45
N LYS A 80 19.47 6.03 -3.65
CA LYS A 80 19.00 5.24 -4.80
C LYS A 80 20.13 5.17 -5.83
N PHE A 81 20.69 3.99 -6.02
CA PHE A 81 21.72 3.73 -7.02
C PHE A 81 21.08 3.36 -8.36
N LYS A 82 21.66 3.80 -9.45
CA LYS A 82 21.23 3.43 -10.79
C LYS A 82 21.53 1.95 -11.11
N HIS A 83 22.61 1.44 -10.57
CA HIS A 83 23.09 0.08 -10.83
C HIS A 83 23.13 -0.73 -9.54
N ARG A 84 22.63 -1.96 -9.60
CA ARG A 84 22.63 -2.90 -8.49
C ARG A 84 24.04 -3.16 -7.93
N SER A 85 25.02 -3.31 -8.82
CA SER A 85 26.41 -3.55 -8.43
C SER A 85 26.99 -2.46 -7.53
N HIS A 86 26.68 -1.20 -7.82
CA HIS A 86 27.13 -0.07 -7.00
C HIS A 86 26.47 -0.07 -5.62
N CYS A 87 25.18 -0.44 -5.55
CA CYS A 87 24.48 -0.59 -4.27
C CYS A 87 25.08 -1.72 -3.44
N GLU A 88 25.32 -2.88 -4.06
CA GLU A 88 25.92 -4.06 -3.38
C GLU A 88 27.32 -3.75 -2.82
N GLU A 89 28.14 -3.07 -3.61
CA GLU A 89 29.49 -2.65 -3.20
C GLU A 89 29.42 -1.65 -2.03
N ALA A 90 28.59 -0.62 -2.16
CA ALA A 90 28.39 0.39 -1.13
C ALA A 90 27.88 -0.24 0.17
N VAL A 91 26.84 -1.07 0.11
CA VAL A 91 26.29 -1.76 1.29
C VAL A 91 27.29 -2.75 1.91
N LYS A 92 28.11 -3.41 1.11
CA LYS A 92 29.18 -4.29 1.61
C LYS A 92 30.22 -3.52 2.43
N GLN A 93 30.61 -2.32 1.99
CA GLN A 93 31.48 -1.42 2.74
C GLN A 93 30.74 -0.82 3.95
N GLY A 94 29.48 -0.43 3.79
CA GLY A 94 28.55 0.03 4.83
C GLY A 94 28.78 1.45 5.33
N PHE A 95 29.77 2.18 4.86
CA PHE A 95 30.03 3.57 5.23
C PHE A 95 30.79 4.34 4.16
N ALA A 96 30.69 5.67 4.22
CA ALA A 96 31.55 6.60 3.47
C ALA A 96 31.98 7.74 4.40
N LYS A 97 33.22 8.26 4.19
CA LYS A 97 33.78 9.29 5.05
C LYS A 97 34.62 10.28 4.24
N ALA A 98 34.21 11.53 4.26
CA ALA A 98 34.99 12.64 3.69
C ALA A 98 34.65 13.97 4.37
N ARG A 99 35.60 14.90 4.41
CA ARG A 99 35.39 16.31 4.80
C ARG A 99 34.71 16.48 6.18
N GLY A 100 34.99 15.59 7.14
CA GLY A 100 34.39 15.66 8.47
C GLY A 100 32.97 15.11 8.56
N ILE A 101 32.46 14.53 7.49
CA ILE A 101 31.19 13.82 7.44
C ILE A 101 31.46 12.32 7.35
N GLU A 102 30.80 11.56 8.18
CA GLU A 102 30.83 10.10 8.18
C GLU A 102 29.39 9.58 8.14
N VAL A 103 29.07 8.80 7.13
CA VAL A 103 27.72 8.29 6.88
C VAL A 103 27.78 6.77 6.86
N HIS A 104 26.97 6.13 7.68
CA HIS A 104 26.79 4.69 7.70
C HIS A 104 25.44 4.36 7.06
N PHE A 105 25.41 3.36 6.20
CA PHE A 105 24.21 2.96 5.50
C PHE A 105 24.08 1.44 5.38
N ILE A 106 22.85 0.99 5.26
CA ILE A 106 22.48 -0.42 5.11
C ILE A 106 21.49 -0.55 3.96
N GLN A 107 21.32 -1.79 3.47
CA GLN A 107 20.31 -2.10 2.47
C GLN A 107 18.93 -1.62 2.92
N TRP A 108 18.24 -0.91 2.06
CA TRP A 108 16.83 -0.60 2.26
C TRP A 108 15.99 -1.88 2.18
N ARG A 109 15.00 -2.00 3.05
CA ARG A 109 14.03 -3.10 3.05
C ARG A 109 12.64 -2.56 3.35
N SER A 110 11.67 -2.90 2.53
CA SER A 110 10.27 -2.47 2.65
C SER A 110 9.64 -2.84 3.99
N LEU A 111 9.99 -4.00 4.54
CA LEU A 111 9.38 -4.55 5.76
C LEU A 111 10.07 -4.13 7.06
N LYS A 112 11.05 -3.23 7.03
CA LYS A 112 11.80 -2.84 8.24
C LYS A 112 10.90 -2.31 9.36
N ASN A 113 9.87 -1.54 9.00
CA ASN A 113 8.92 -0.93 9.94
C ASN A 113 7.51 -1.52 9.82
N ALA A 114 7.34 -2.63 9.08
CA ALA A 114 6.05 -3.28 8.90
C ALA A 114 5.76 -4.25 10.05
N ALA A 115 4.52 -4.20 10.53
CA ALA A 115 3.99 -5.23 11.42
C ALA A 115 3.37 -6.36 10.59
N GLY A 116 3.70 -7.61 10.92
CA GLY A 116 3.05 -8.75 10.29
C GLY A 116 1.57 -8.80 10.65
N SER A 117 0.71 -8.99 9.66
CA SER A 117 -0.71 -9.22 9.83
C SER A 117 -1.12 -10.49 9.09
N ALA A 118 -2.03 -11.27 9.67
CA ALA A 118 -2.54 -12.49 9.06
C ALA A 118 -4.05 -12.35 8.82
N LEU A 119 -4.47 -12.67 7.60
CA LEU A 119 -5.87 -12.74 7.21
C LEU A 119 -6.37 -14.17 7.45
N MET A 120 -7.03 -14.38 8.58
CA MET A 120 -7.38 -15.73 9.04
C MET A 120 -8.82 -16.15 8.72
N TYR A 121 -9.62 -15.23 8.22
CA TYR A 121 -11.01 -15.50 7.89
C TYR A 121 -11.24 -15.31 6.40
N ARG A 122 -11.74 -16.37 5.75
CA ARG A 122 -12.24 -16.32 4.39
C ARG A 122 -13.76 -16.15 4.45
N VAL A 123 -14.27 -15.13 3.80
CA VAL A 123 -15.69 -14.77 3.87
C VAL A 123 -16.31 -14.74 2.48
N LYS A 124 -17.54 -15.23 2.37
CA LYS A 124 -18.37 -15.02 1.21
C LYS A 124 -19.26 -13.82 1.43
N LEU A 125 -19.14 -12.82 0.56
CA LEU A 125 -19.86 -11.56 0.63
C LEU A 125 -20.80 -11.42 -0.56
N CYS A 126 -22.00 -10.90 -0.28
CA CYS A 126 -22.91 -10.38 -1.29
C CYS A 126 -23.01 -8.86 -1.14
N LEU A 127 -22.73 -8.14 -2.21
CA LEU A 127 -22.83 -6.69 -2.33
C LEU A 127 -24.15 -6.36 -3.05
N ASP A 128 -25.12 -5.82 -2.32
CA ASP A 128 -26.42 -5.40 -2.85
C ASP A 128 -26.44 -3.88 -3.09
N GLY A 129 -27.05 -3.43 -4.19
CA GLY A 129 -27.19 -2.02 -4.54
C GLY A 129 -26.04 -1.43 -5.35
N VAL A 130 -25.08 -2.25 -5.81
CA VAL A 130 -24.06 -1.77 -6.74
C VAL A 130 -24.68 -1.53 -8.12
N SER A 131 -24.64 -0.28 -8.61
CA SER A 131 -25.17 0.06 -9.93
C SER A 131 -24.42 -0.69 -11.04
N MET A 132 -25.15 -1.22 -12.03
CA MET A 132 -24.58 -2.08 -13.09
C MET A 132 -23.40 -1.47 -13.85
N HIS A 133 -23.38 -0.16 -14.07
CA HIS A 133 -22.26 0.51 -14.73
C HIS A 133 -20.97 0.54 -13.89
N LEU A 134 -21.05 0.11 -12.63
CA LEU A 134 -19.92 -0.07 -11.71
C LEU A 134 -19.54 -1.55 -11.54
N TRP A 135 -20.13 -2.45 -12.29
CA TRP A 135 -19.84 -3.87 -12.22
C TRP A 135 -18.51 -4.16 -12.91
N ALA A 136 -17.45 -4.02 -12.15
CA ALA A 136 -16.08 -4.33 -12.58
C ALA A 136 -15.29 -4.88 -11.38
N PRO A 137 -14.35 -5.81 -11.59
CA PRO A 137 -13.59 -6.43 -10.50
C PRO A 137 -12.82 -5.42 -9.64
N ASP A 138 -12.22 -4.41 -10.27
CA ASP A 138 -11.49 -3.34 -9.58
C ASP A 138 -12.40 -2.44 -8.73
N ILE A 139 -13.65 -2.26 -9.13
CA ILE A 139 -14.64 -1.52 -8.36
C ILE A 139 -15.13 -2.36 -7.18
N ALA A 140 -15.42 -3.66 -7.38
CA ALA A 140 -15.78 -4.56 -6.28
C ALA A 140 -14.66 -4.60 -5.22
N GLU A 141 -13.41 -4.70 -5.65
CA GLU A 141 -12.25 -4.66 -4.79
C GLU A 141 -12.16 -3.36 -3.96
N ARG A 142 -12.33 -2.21 -4.61
CA ARG A 142 -12.35 -0.89 -3.93
C ARG A 142 -13.46 -0.79 -2.89
N ILE A 143 -14.64 -1.32 -3.17
CA ILE A 143 -15.78 -1.29 -2.26
C ILE A 143 -15.45 -2.00 -0.95
N ILE A 144 -14.76 -3.16 -1.01
CA ILE A 144 -14.44 -3.96 0.18
C ILE A 144 -13.10 -3.62 0.83
N SER A 145 -12.26 -2.80 0.19
CA SER A 145 -10.83 -2.57 0.51
C SER A 145 -10.52 -2.06 1.92
N ARG A 146 -11.50 -1.56 2.66
CA ARG A 146 -11.32 -1.11 4.05
C ARG A 146 -11.41 -2.23 5.08
N THR A 147 -11.95 -3.38 4.71
CA THR A 147 -12.19 -4.48 5.66
C THR A 147 -11.74 -5.83 5.14
N CYS A 148 -11.57 -5.95 3.83
CA CYS A 148 -11.25 -7.21 3.16
C CYS A 148 -10.30 -7.00 1.99
N THR A 149 -9.57 -8.06 1.63
CA THR A 149 -8.90 -8.18 0.33
C THR A 149 -9.66 -9.17 -0.54
N LEU A 150 -9.88 -8.82 -1.81
CA LEU A 150 -10.60 -9.66 -2.76
C LEU A 150 -9.79 -10.92 -3.08
N GLU A 151 -10.43 -12.08 -3.08
CA GLU A 151 -9.87 -13.32 -3.58
C GLU A 151 -10.39 -13.63 -4.99
N THR A 152 -11.72 -13.72 -5.14
CA THR A 152 -12.37 -14.02 -6.41
C THR A 152 -13.80 -13.50 -6.43
N VAL A 153 -14.30 -13.17 -7.61
CA VAL A 153 -15.70 -12.82 -7.83
C VAL A 153 -16.41 -14.00 -8.47
N GLU A 154 -17.54 -14.40 -7.92
CA GLU A 154 -18.37 -15.50 -8.46
C GLU A 154 -19.35 -14.99 -9.53
N THR A 155 -19.83 -13.76 -9.38
CA THR A 155 -20.73 -13.14 -10.35
C THR A 155 -19.98 -12.75 -11.62
N ASP A 156 -20.54 -13.03 -12.79
CA ASP A 156 -19.99 -12.56 -14.06
C ASP A 156 -20.17 -11.04 -14.16
N LEU A 157 -19.07 -10.29 -13.96
CA LEU A 157 -19.05 -8.83 -14.03
C LEU A 157 -18.83 -8.30 -15.46
N VAL A 158 -18.43 -9.18 -16.40
CA VAL A 158 -18.18 -8.81 -17.80
C VAL A 158 -19.47 -8.84 -18.61
N HIS A 159 -20.30 -9.85 -18.35
CA HIS A 159 -21.59 -10.04 -19.02
C HIS A 159 -22.71 -10.17 -17.97
N PRO A 160 -22.99 -9.10 -17.20
CA PRO A 160 -23.89 -9.20 -16.04
C PRO A 160 -25.31 -9.60 -16.41
N VAL A 161 -25.77 -9.31 -17.63
CA VAL A 161 -27.12 -9.71 -18.11
C VAL A 161 -27.21 -11.22 -18.32
N ASP A 162 -26.11 -11.87 -18.67
CA ASP A 162 -26.04 -13.32 -18.91
C ASP A 162 -25.92 -14.11 -17.60
N ALA A 163 -25.56 -13.45 -16.50
CA ALA A 163 -25.42 -14.07 -15.17
C ALA A 163 -26.75 -14.51 -14.55
N GLY A 164 -27.89 -14.16 -15.12
CA GLY A 164 -29.22 -14.53 -14.64
C GLY A 164 -29.70 -13.83 -13.37
N ASP A 165 -28.80 -13.23 -12.58
CA ASP A 165 -29.11 -12.43 -11.42
C ASP A 165 -28.22 -11.18 -11.36
N THR A 166 -28.85 -10.02 -11.43
CA THR A 166 -28.17 -8.71 -11.43
C THR A 166 -28.44 -7.91 -10.14
N ARG A 167 -28.96 -8.56 -9.11
CA ARG A 167 -29.30 -7.90 -7.84
C ARG A 167 -28.06 -7.71 -6.95
N VAL A 168 -27.16 -8.69 -6.97
CA VAL A 168 -26.03 -8.72 -6.06
C VAL A 168 -24.74 -9.16 -6.76
N ILE A 169 -23.62 -8.67 -6.28
CA ILE A 169 -22.29 -9.17 -6.63
C ILE A 169 -21.85 -10.14 -5.53
N SER A 170 -21.70 -11.43 -5.85
CA SER A 170 -21.18 -12.46 -4.94
C SER A 170 -19.68 -12.61 -5.13
N LEU A 171 -18.93 -12.58 -4.03
CA LEU A 171 -17.48 -12.67 -4.05
C LEU A 171 -16.90 -13.35 -2.80
N TRP A 172 -15.69 -13.88 -2.93
CA TRP A 172 -14.88 -14.36 -1.82
C TRP A 172 -13.80 -13.34 -1.47
N ALA A 173 -13.57 -13.16 -0.19
CA ALA A 173 -12.59 -12.22 0.33
C ALA A 173 -11.94 -12.73 1.62
N TRP A 174 -10.75 -12.22 1.92
CA TRP A 174 -10.04 -12.46 3.17
C TRP A 174 -10.08 -11.24 4.07
N THR A 175 -10.26 -11.48 5.37
CA THR A 175 -10.28 -10.42 6.40
C THR A 175 -9.56 -10.88 7.67
N PRO A 176 -8.94 -9.97 8.44
CA PRO A 176 -8.44 -10.29 9.77
C PRO A 176 -9.56 -10.39 10.82
N ASN A 177 -10.73 -9.78 10.56
CA ASN A 177 -11.85 -9.77 11.49
C ASN A 177 -13.20 -9.55 10.78
N PRO A 178 -14.03 -10.60 10.62
CA PRO A 178 -15.35 -10.49 9.99
C PRO A 178 -16.28 -9.48 10.66
N SER A 179 -16.15 -9.28 11.97
CA SER A 179 -16.99 -8.34 12.73
C SER A 179 -16.73 -6.85 12.40
N ARG A 180 -15.63 -6.55 11.71
CA ARG A 180 -15.33 -5.20 11.22
C ARG A 180 -15.90 -4.91 9.84
N ILE A 181 -16.46 -5.90 9.17
CA ILE A 181 -17.12 -5.71 7.86
C ILE A 181 -18.34 -4.83 8.04
N HIS A 182 -18.38 -3.75 7.27
CA HIS A 182 -19.50 -2.80 7.35
C HIS A 182 -20.78 -3.45 6.82
N LYS A 183 -21.91 -3.17 7.46
CA LYS A 183 -23.23 -3.57 6.93
C LYS A 183 -23.65 -2.71 5.74
N HIS A 184 -23.12 -1.50 5.65
CA HIS A 184 -23.49 -0.53 4.65
C HIS A 184 -22.32 0.41 4.37
N VAL A 185 -22.08 0.67 3.09
CA VAL A 185 -21.07 1.63 2.60
C VAL A 185 -21.70 2.56 1.57
N TRP A 186 -21.33 3.83 1.63
CA TRP A 186 -21.66 4.79 0.57
C TRP A 186 -20.57 4.80 -0.49
N VAL A 187 -20.89 4.34 -1.68
CA VAL A 187 -20.02 4.47 -2.85
C VAL A 187 -20.27 5.83 -3.49
N MET A 188 -19.27 6.70 -3.44
CA MET A 188 -19.34 8.04 -4.02
C MET A 188 -18.59 8.07 -5.34
N ILE A 189 -19.31 8.34 -6.43
CA ILE A 189 -18.76 8.53 -7.76
C ILE A 189 -18.54 10.02 -7.96
N THR A 190 -17.29 10.43 -8.18
CA THR A 190 -16.93 11.82 -8.43
C THR A 190 -16.61 12.02 -9.91
N ARG A 191 -17.03 13.13 -10.48
CA ARG A 191 -16.62 13.53 -11.83
C ARG A 191 -15.24 14.17 -11.75
N GLN A 192 -14.27 13.62 -12.47
CA GLN A 192 -13.05 14.35 -12.76
C GLN A 192 -13.35 15.35 -13.87
N ILE A 193 -13.29 16.63 -13.57
CA ILE A 193 -13.27 17.66 -14.60
C ILE A 193 -11.85 17.63 -15.18
N ARG A 194 -11.67 16.84 -16.23
CA ARG A 194 -10.45 16.94 -17.06
C ARG A 194 -10.69 18.13 -17.99
N ASP A 195 -10.20 19.29 -17.62
CA ASP A 195 -10.03 20.38 -18.57
C ASP A 195 -8.72 20.15 -19.33
N PRO A 196 -8.75 19.75 -20.61
CA PRO A 196 -7.53 19.47 -21.38
C PRO A 196 -6.72 20.74 -21.68
N GLN A 197 -7.19 21.93 -21.28
CA GLN A 197 -6.50 23.20 -21.54
C GLN A 197 -5.75 23.76 -20.32
N LEU A 198 -5.82 23.12 -19.16
CA LEU A 198 -5.11 23.56 -17.93
C LEU A 198 -3.85 22.71 -17.66
N GLU A 199 -2.97 22.58 -18.66
CA GLU A 199 -1.59 22.11 -18.42
C GLU A 199 -0.66 23.18 -17.84
N SER A 200 -1.12 24.39 -17.65
CA SER A 200 -0.36 25.41 -16.89
C SER A 200 -0.83 25.43 -15.44
N VAL A 201 0.00 24.94 -14.55
CA VAL A 201 -0.15 25.13 -13.09
C VAL A 201 -0.03 26.61 -12.79
N THR A 202 -1.12 27.34 -12.96
CA THR A 202 -1.22 28.68 -12.42
C THR A 202 -1.62 28.50 -10.97
N ILE A 203 -0.72 28.79 -10.03
CA ILE A 203 -1.05 28.91 -8.62
C ILE A 203 -1.99 30.10 -8.52
N SER A 204 -3.30 29.83 -8.54
CA SER A 204 -4.31 30.85 -8.31
C SER A 204 -4.51 30.97 -6.80
N GLU A 205 -4.29 32.15 -6.26
CA GLU A 205 -4.63 32.49 -4.87
C GLU A 205 -6.15 32.54 -4.62
N ARG A 206 -6.96 32.35 -5.68
CA ARG A 206 -8.42 32.30 -5.58
C ARG A 206 -8.87 30.86 -5.29
N PRO A 207 -9.81 30.66 -4.34
CA PRO A 207 -10.40 29.35 -4.13
C PRO A 207 -11.05 28.87 -5.45
N PRO A 208 -11.07 27.55 -5.73
CA PRO A 208 -11.66 27.02 -6.94
C PRO A 208 -13.12 27.46 -7.04
N GLU A 209 -13.53 28.00 -8.19
CA GLU A 209 -14.89 28.47 -8.45
C GLU A 209 -15.93 27.35 -8.42
N HIS A 210 -15.48 26.10 -8.50
CA HIS A 210 -16.32 24.93 -8.56
C HIS A 210 -15.90 23.88 -7.51
N TRP A 211 -16.87 23.45 -6.70
CA TRP A 211 -16.69 22.27 -5.86
C TRP A 211 -16.88 20.99 -6.70
N GLN A 212 -16.21 19.94 -6.32
CA GLN A 212 -16.36 18.66 -6.98
C GLN A 212 -17.70 18.03 -6.61
N GLN A 213 -18.55 17.76 -7.63
CA GLN A 213 -19.81 17.07 -7.44
C GLN A 213 -19.59 15.54 -7.45
N GLY A 214 -20.35 14.85 -6.61
CA GLY A 214 -20.37 13.39 -6.56
C GLY A 214 -21.80 12.87 -6.37
N VAL A 215 -22.02 11.64 -6.85
CA VAL A 215 -23.26 10.89 -6.63
C VAL A 215 -22.98 9.75 -5.65
N LYS A 216 -23.84 9.60 -4.63
CA LYS A 216 -23.72 8.53 -3.62
C LYS A 216 -24.70 7.40 -3.92
N HIS A 217 -24.19 6.18 -3.92
CA HIS A 217 -24.99 4.96 -3.98
C HIS A 217 -24.81 4.15 -2.68
N PRO A 218 -25.90 3.75 -2.01
CA PRO A 218 -25.81 2.85 -0.86
C PRO A 218 -25.50 1.43 -1.35
N VAL A 219 -24.52 0.77 -0.74
CA VAL A 219 -24.21 -0.64 -0.97
C VAL A 219 -24.33 -1.37 0.36
N LEU A 220 -25.16 -2.40 0.42
CA LEU A 220 -25.33 -3.27 1.55
C LEU A 220 -24.42 -4.48 1.45
N PHE A 221 -23.85 -4.91 2.57
CA PHE A 221 -22.98 -6.06 2.67
C PHE A 221 -23.70 -7.17 3.44
N HIS A 222 -23.80 -8.33 2.81
CA HIS A 222 -24.29 -9.54 3.44
C HIS A 222 -23.17 -10.56 3.50
N ILE A 223 -22.89 -11.09 4.69
CA ILE A 223 -21.96 -12.19 4.88
C ILE A 223 -22.76 -13.47 4.78
N GLU A 224 -22.52 -14.28 3.75
CA GLU A 224 -23.20 -15.57 3.56
C GLU A 224 -22.47 -16.70 4.30
N GLU A 225 -21.12 -16.71 4.21
CA GLU A 225 -20.29 -17.77 4.77
C GLU A 225 -19.04 -17.16 5.45
N ILE A 226 -18.58 -17.81 6.51
CA ILE A 226 -17.32 -17.50 7.20
C ILE A 226 -16.54 -18.79 7.40
N HIS A 227 -15.33 -18.85 6.87
CA HIS A 227 -14.38 -19.93 7.12
C HIS A 227 -13.29 -19.41 8.06
N ASP A 228 -13.16 -20.01 9.23
CA ASP A 228 -12.16 -19.67 10.24
C ASP A 228 -10.94 -20.58 10.13
N TYR A 229 -9.78 -19.98 9.83
CA TYR A 229 -8.50 -20.67 9.72
C TYR A 229 -7.57 -20.41 10.91
N THR A 230 -8.05 -19.79 11.98
CA THR A 230 -7.23 -19.48 13.16
C THR A 230 -6.63 -20.73 13.80
N VAL A 231 -7.37 -21.82 13.85
CA VAL A 231 -6.91 -23.11 14.40
C VAL A 231 -5.81 -23.72 13.53
N ALA A 232 -6.00 -23.72 12.19
CA ALA A 232 -5.01 -24.26 11.25
C ALA A 232 -3.66 -23.50 11.32
N ALA A 233 -3.67 -22.21 11.59
CA ALA A 233 -2.46 -21.41 11.73
C ALA A 233 -1.68 -21.73 13.01
N VAL A 234 -2.33 -22.18 14.06
CA VAL A 234 -1.68 -22.64 15.30
C VAL A 234 -0.92 -23.95 15.03
N ASP A 235 -1.54 -24.87 14.27
CA ASP A 235 -0.92 -26.15 13.90
C ASP A 235 0.31 -25.97 13.00
N LEU A 236 0.29 -25.03 12.07
CA LEU A 236 1.46 -24.69 11.22
C LEU A 236 2.63 -24.10 12.01
N ARG A 237 2.38 -23.38 13.12
CA ARG A 237 3.43 -22.87 14.02
C ARG A 237 4.02 -23.96 14.93
N ASN A 238 3.30 -25.09 15.09
CA ASN A 238 3.73 -26.19 15.95
C ASN A 238 3.61 -27.54 15.24
N PRO A 239 4.48 -27.83 14.24
CA PRO A 239 4.37 -29.02 13.38
C PRO A 239 4.50 -30.37 14.11
N LYS A 240 4.76 -30.37 15.42
CA LYS A 240 4.83 -31.58 16.24
C LYS A 240 3.46 -32.08 16.74
N SER A 241 2.38 -31.33 16.53
CA SER A 241 1.03 -31.71 17.00
C SER A 241 0.18 -32.46 15.97
N CYS A 242 0.62 -32.56 14.72
CA CYS A 242 -0.10 -33.32 13.70
C CYS A 242 0.10 -34.84 13.92
N ARG A 243 -0.64 -35.43 14.83
CA ARG A 243 -0.92 -36.88 14.77
C ARG A 243 -2.11 -37.09 13.83
N PRO A 244 -2.00 -37.97 12.82
CA PRO A 244 -3.15 -38.32 12.01
C PRO A 244 -4.21 -38.97 12.90
N ALA A 245 -5.43 -38.43 12.87
CA ALA A 245 -6.57 -39.04 13.51
C ALA A 245 -6.78 -40.45 12.86
N SER A 246 -6.51 -41.51 13.62
CA SER A 246 -6.84 -42.87 13.24
C SER A 246 -8.36 -42.98 13.10
N ARG A 247 -8.82 -43.17 11.86
CA ARG A 247 -10.20 -43.61 11.60
C ARG A 247 -10.39 -45.02 12.18
N THR A 248 -11.20 -45.13 13.18
CA THR A 248 -11.93 -46.38 13.52
C THR A 248 -13.33 -46.29 12.96
#